data_40b87cfb21ff93f395c75a444eed258b
#
_entry.id   40b87cfb21ff93f395c75a444eed258b
#
_cell.length_a   1.000
_cell.length_b   1.000
_cell.length_c   1.000
_cell.angle_alpha   90.00
_cell.angle_beta   90.00
_cell.angle_gamma   90.00
#
_symmetry.space_group_name_H-M   'P 1'
#
loop_
_entity.id
_entity.type
_entity.pdbx_description
1 polymer ?
#
loop_
_entity_poly.entity_id
_entity_poly.type
_entity_poly.pdbx_seq_one_letter_code
_entity_poly.pdbx_strand_id
1 'polypeptide(L)'
;MTKTHPDLDPSLKGRSASLDLIKWLAMLTMVIDHLRLVWSELSTPFIPGRLSFPLFCVAIAANVARSRRGEWLTYKNGRYLALMLLFAAISQVPYRMISTSGSYNVLLTLALGLVVAWGCHHRTFSSGAMALFAGAIASALDDPLMFGFYGVLVPASVLLVINRPAVLWLLPAGLCVLINTRSSIVSRALDLELYSILALGAAFAAPLIGLWLLRQRLSFNVWPVGQWGYWFYPGHLVALQALRLVA
;
A
#
# COMPACT_ATOMS: atom_id res chain seq x y z
N MET A 1 -5.21 19.70 37.21
CA MET A 1 -6.00 18.69 36.49
C MET A 1 -5.15 18.20 35.30
N THR A 2 -4.39 17.16 35.51
CA THR A 2 -3.56 16.51 34.51
C THR A 2 -4.47 15.67 33.60
N LYS A 3 -4.65 16.08 32.33
CA LYS A 3 -5.32 15.29 31.31
C LYS A 3 -4.45 14.07 31.04
N THR A 4 -4.82 12.92 31.58
CA THR A 4 -4.29 11.62 31.18
C THR A 4 -4.64 11.41 29.70
N HIS A 5 -3.63 11.42 28.84
CA HIS A 5 -3.77 10.94 27.47
C HIS A 5 -4.23 9.47 27.51
N PRO A 6 -5.21 9.07 26.67
CA PRO A 6 -5.53 7.67 26.54
C PRO A 6 -4.27 6.95 26.05
N ASP A 7 -3.70 6.13 26.92
CA ASP A 7 -2.58 5.26 26.58
C ASP A 7 -2.97 4.41 25.37
N LEU A 8 -2.12 4.44 24.37
CA LEU A 8 -2.22 3.52 23.22
C LEU A 8 -2.34 2.10 23.76
N ASP A 9 -3.32 1.36 23.27
CA ASP A 9 -3.55 -0.04 23.59
C ASP A 9 -2.19 -0.79 23.61
N PRO A 10 -1.81 -1.43 24.74
CA PRO A 10 -0.53 -2.16 24.86
C PRO A 10 -0.30 -3.19 23.76
N SER A 11 -1.38 -3.69 23.12
CA SER A 11 -1.31 -4.60 21.98
C SER A 11 -0.62 -3.99 20.75
N LEU A 12 -0.53 -2.66 20.64
CA LEU A 12 0.16 -1.97 19.54
C LEU A 12 1.66 -1.75 19.80
N LYS A 13 2.15 -1.96 21.04
CA LYS A 13 3.58 -1.77 21.39
C LYS A 13 4.48 -2.94 20.99
N GLY A 14 3.91 -4.14 20.77
CA GLY A 14 4.64 -5.35 20.37
C GLY A 14 4.63 -5.57 18.85
N ARG A 15 5.48 -6.47 18.37
CA ARG A 15 5.43 -6.98 17.00
C ARG A 15 4.07 -7.65 16.78
N SER A 16 3.28 -7.18 15.83
CA SER A 16 1.95 -7.70 15.55
C SER A 16 2.02 -8.78 14.46
N ALA A 17 1.70 -10.02 14.82
CA ALA A 17 1.54 -11.12 13.87
C ALA A 17 0.52 -10.77 12.77
N SER A 18 -0.54 -10.04 13.12
CA SER A 18 -1.54 -9.55 12.18
C SER A 18 -0.94 -8.64 11.10
N LEU A 19 0.00 -7.75 11.50
CA LEU A 19 0.68 -6.86 10.52
C LEU A 19 1.61 -7.66 9.60
N ASP A 20 2.33 -8.64 10.13
CA ASP A 20 3.17 -9.51 9.29
C ASP A 20 2.31 -10.37 8.35
N LEU A 21 1.15 -10.87 8.80
CA LEU A 21 0.18 -11.56 7.94
C LEU A 21 -0.32 -10.67 6.79
N ILE A 22 -0.66 -9.39 7.07
CA ILE A 22 -1.09 -8.43 6.04
C ILE A 22 0.01 -8.24 4.99
N LYS A 23 1.28 -8.11 5.41
CA LYS A 23 2.40 -7.99 4.47
C LYS A 23 2.57 -9.25 3.62
N TRP A 24 2.43 -10.45 4.22
CA TRP A 24 2.48 -11.71 3.48
C TRP A 24 1.36 -11.81 2.44
N LEU A 25 0.12 -11.46 2.83
CA LEU A 25 -1.01 -11.43 1.89
C LEU A 25 -0.77 -10.43 0.76
N ALA A 26 -0.24 -9.24 1.07
CA ALA A 26 0.10 -8.24 0.07
C ALA A 26 1.16 -8.75 -0.91
N MET A 27 2.22 -9.39 -0.42
CA MET A 27 3.27 -9.97 -1.27
C MET A 27 2.75 -11.13 -2.11
N LEU A 28 1.96 -12.04 -1.52
CA LEU A 28 1.39 -13.19 -2.24
C LEU A 28 0.46 -12.75 -3.36
N THR A 29 -0.47 -11.84 -3.07
CA THR A 29 -1.40 -11.32 -4.08
C THR A 29 -0.70 -10.51 -5.16
N MET A 30 0.42 -9.85 -4.83
CA MET A 30 1.28 -9.17 -5.81
C MET A 30 1.97 -10.16 -6.77
N VAL A 31 2.52 -11.25 -6.25
CA VAL A 31 3.13 -12.29 -7.10
C VAL A 31 2.09 -12.91 -8.01
N ILE A 32 0.91 -13.25 -7.46
CA ILE A 32 -0.20 -13.78 -8.25
C ILE A 32 -0.58 -12.82 -9.39
N ASP A 33 -0.73 -11.52 -9.11
CA ASP A 33 -1.03 -10.51 -10.15
C ASP A 33 0.04 -10.47 -11.25
N HIS A 34 1.29 -10.57 -10.86
CA HIS A 34 2.41 -10.46 -11.80
C HIS A 34 2.60 -11.71 -12.66
N LEU A 35 2.01 -12.87 -12.33
CA LEU A 35 2.02 -14.05 -13.21
C LEU A 35 1.44 -13.75 -14.58
N ARG A 36 0.45 -12.84 -14.68
CA ARG A 36 -0.12 -12.40 -15.97
C ARG A 36 0.88 -11.64 -16.86
N LEU A 37 2.00 -11.16 -16.30
CA LEU A 37 3.06 -10.52 -17.08
C LEU A 37 3.98 -11.56 -17.76
N VAL A 38 3.98 -12.80 -17.25
CA VAL A 38 4.67 -13.94 -17.84
C VAL A 38 3.74 -14.64 -18.85
N TRP A 39 2.52 -14.95 -18.42
CA TRP A 39 1.48 -15.61 -19.21
C TRP A 39 0.34 -14.63 -19.48
N SER A 40 0.36 -13.98 -20.64
CA SER A 40 -0.62 -12.93 -21.00
C SER A 40 -2.08 -13.43 -21.07
N GLU A 41 -2.26 -14.74 -21.23
CA GLU A 41 -3.57 -15.41 -21.29
C GLU A 41 -4.25 -15.49 -19.89
N LEU A 42 -3.45 -15.38 -18.81
CA LEU A 42 -3.96 -15.40 -17.44
C LEU A 42 -4.54 -14.04 -17.05
N SER A 43 -5.84 -13.82 -17.27
CA SER A 43 -6.52 -12.61 -16.81
C SER A 43 -6.95 -12.66 -15.33
N THR A 44 -7.36 -13.84 -14.85
CA THR A 44 -7.91 -14.07 -13.51
C THR A 44 -7.03 -13.61 -12.35
N PRO A 45 -5.67 -13.74 -12.38
CA PRO A 45 -4.76 -13.25 -11.34
C PRO A 45 -4.86 -11.76 -11.03
N PHE A 46 -5.41 -10.96 -11.93
CA PHE A 46 -5.65 -9.53 -11.72
C PHE A 46 -6.61 -9.24 -10.57
N ILE A 47 -7.63 -10.10 -10.35
CA ILE A 47 -8.62 -9.90 -9.30
C ILE A 47 -7.97 -9.94 -7.91
N PRO A 48 -7.26 -11.02 -7.48
CA PRO A 48 -6.55 -11.01 -6.20
C PRO A 48 -5.42 -9.97 -6.17
N GLY A 49 -4.85 -9.59 -7.30
CA GLY A 49 -3.85 -8.52 -7.41
C GLY A 49 -4.35 -7.17 -6.89
N ARG A 50 -5.66 -6.90 -6.98
CA ARG A 50 -6.27 -5.67 -6.45
C ARG A 50 -6.16 -5.54 -4.92
N LEU A 51 -5.89 -6.63 -4.20
CA LEU A 51 -5.66 -6.63 -2.76
C LEU A 51 -4.27 -6.10 -2.38
N SER A 52 -3.26 -6.30 -3.21
CA SER A 52 -1.86 -6.08 -2.88
C SER A 52 -1.57 -4.64 -2.43
N PHE A 53 -1.82 -3.66 -3.30
CA PHE A 53 -1.51 -2.26 -3.03
C PHE A 53 -2.23 -1.70 -1.78
N PRO A 54 -3.56 -1.88 -1.61
CA PRO A 54 -4.24 -1.41 -0.41
C PRO A 54 -3.72 -2.07 0.88
N LEU A 55 -3.36 -3.36 0.85
CA LEU A 55 -2.78 -4.05 2.01
C LEU A 55 -1.41 -3.48 2.38
N PHE A 56 -0.56 -3.12 1.41
CA PHE A 56 0.68 -2.37 1.70
C PHE A 56 0.38 -0.99 2.30
N CYS A 57 -0.65 -0.29 1.82
CA CYS A 57 -1.08 0.99 2.40
C CYS A 57 -1.54 0.82 3.86
N VAL A 58 -2.27 -0.26 4.18
CA VAL A 58 -2.65 -0.62 5.55
C VAL A 58 -1.40 -0.88 6.41
N ALA A 59 -0.40 -1.59 5.88
CA ALA A 59 0.85 -1.85 6.61
C ALA A 59 1.64 -0.55 6.88
N ILE A 60 1.70 0.38 5.93
CA ILE A 60 2.31 1.70 6.11
C ILE A 60 1.56 2.48 7.19
N ALA A 61 0.24 2.58 7.08
CA ALA A 61 -0.60 3.31 8.03
C ALA A 61 -0.44 2.75 9.46
N ALA A 62 -0.41 1.42 9.62
CA ALA A 62 -0.19 0.76 10.91
C ALA A 62 1.20 1.06 11.50
N ASN A 63 2.25 1.11 10.68
CA ASN A 63 3.58 1.49 11.11
C ASN A 63 3.64 2.96 11.55
N VAL A 64 3.04 3.87 10.77
CA VAL A 64 2.96 5.30 11.11
C VAL A 64 2.18 5.52 12.40
N ALA A 65 1.04 4.85 12.57
CA ALA A 65 0.20 4.96 13.76
C ALA A 65 0.92 4.61 15.08
N ARG A 66 1.97 3.76 15.02
CA ARG A 66 2.80 3.35 16.17
C ARG A 66 3.88 4.35 16.54
N SER A 67 4.18 5.34 15.68
CA SER A 67 5.19 6.36 15.97
C SER A 67 4.65 7.41 16.93
N ARG A 68 5.54 8.05 17.70
CA ARG A 68 5.13 9.15 18.61
C ARG A 68 4.72 10.36 17.77
N ARG A 69 3.57 10.93 18.11
CA ARG A 69 3.08 12.16 17.45
C ARG A 69 4.04 13.32 17.70
N GLY A 70 4.23 14.16 16.69
CA GLY A 70 5.12 15.31 16.76
C GLY A 70 6.58 15.01 16.38
N GLU A 71 7.05 13.77 16.53
CA GLU A 71 8.44 13.37 16.29
C GLU A 71 8.58 12.68 14.91
N TRP A 72 8.41 13.42 13.82
CA TRP A 72 8.51 12.82 12.47
C TRP A 72 9.94 12.73 11.94
N LEU A 73 10.84 13.67 12.32
CA LEU A 73 12.26 13.69 11.95
C LEU A 73 13.05 12.75 12.87
N THR A 74 12.83 11.46 12.76
CA THR A 74 13.58 10.44 13.49
C THR A 74 14.45 9.62 12.53
N TYR A 75 15.56 9.06 13.03
CA TYR A 75 16.41 8.16 12.25
C TYR A 75 15.59 6.98 11.65
N LYS A 76 14.62 6.45 12.40
CA LYS A 76 13.77 5.35 11.93
C LYS A 76 12.91 5.76 10.74
N ASN A 77 12.28 6.93 10.81
CA ASN A 77 11.44 7.45 9.74
C ASN A 77 12.30 7.80 8.50
N GLY A 78 13.42 8.50 8.69
CA GLY A 78 14.33 8.82 7.60
C GLY A 78 14.87 7.56 6.91
N ARG A 79 15.27 6.55 7.67
CA ARG A 79 15.72 5.26 7.14
C ARG A 79 14.61 4.54 6.40
N TYR A 80 13.36 4.58 6.91
CA TYR A 80 12.22 3.94 6.25
C TYR A 80 11.97 4.56 4.87
N LEU A 81 11.90 5.89 4.79
CA LEU A 81 11.72 6.59 3.52
C LEU A 81 12.91 6.36 2.57
N ALA A 82 14.12 6.46 3.07
CA ALA A 82 15.34 6.26 2.28
C ALA A 82 15.38 4.85 1.66
N LEU A 83 15.03 3.81 2.42
CA LEU A 83 14.94 2.45 1.90
C LEU A 83 13.83 2.33 0.85
N MET A 84 12.66 2.91 1.07
CA MET A 84 11.59 2.88 0.06
C MET A 84 12.02 3.54 -1.25
N LEU A 85 12.68 4.70 -1.19
CA LEU A 85 13.16 5.41 -2.38
C LEU A 85 14.32 4.67 -3.07
N LEU A 86 15.26 4.13 -2.28
CA LEU A 86 16.36 3.32 -2.80
C LEU A 86 15.84 2.10 -3.56
N PHE A 87 14.91 1.35 -2.94
CA PHE A 87 14.33 0.17 -3.58
C PHE A 87 13.35 0.53 -4.69
N ALA A 88 12.73 1.70 -4.68
CA ALA A 88 12.00 2.21 -5.84
C ALA A 88 12.94 2.40 -7.03
N ALA A 89 14.11 3.00 -6.83
CA ALA A 89 15.12 3.19 -7.88
C ALA A 89 15.68 1.84 -8.39
N ILE A 90 16.09 0.94 -7.49
CA ILE A 90 16.61 -0.39 -7.85
C ILE A 90 15.56 -1.20 -8.62
N SER A 91 14.32 -1.18 -8.17
CA SER A 91 13.24 -1.99 -8.76
C SER A 91 12.71 -1.42 -10.08
N GLN A 92 13.03 -0.17 -10.41
CA GLN A 92 12.56 0.44 -11.66
C GLN A 92 13.11 -0.26 -12.89
N VAL A 93 14.34 -0.76 -12.82
CA VAL A 93 14.97 -1.49 -13.94
C VAL A 93 14.21 -2.81 -14.21
N PRO A 94 14.14 -3.77 -13.26
CA PRO A 94 13.41 -5.01 -13.51
C PRO A 94 11.91 -4.79 -13.76
N TYR A 95 11.32 -3.74 -13.19
CA TYR A 95 9.93 -3.39 -13.46
C TYR A 95 9.73 -3.00 -14.95
N ARG A 96 10.63 -2.18 -15.52
CA ARG A 96 10.57 -1.80 -16.94
C ARG A 96 10.87 -2.94 -17.90
N MET A 97 11.60 -3.96 -17.47
CA MET A 97 11.87 -5.15 -18.28
C MET A 97 10.62 -6.03 -18.44
N ILE A 98 9.77 -6.10 -17.43
CA ILE A 98 8.61 -7.00 -17.44
C ILE A 98 7.29 -6.26 -17.77
N SER A 99 7.16 -5.00 -17.39
CA SER A 99 5.95 -4.20 -17.58
C SER A 99 6.07 -3.29 -18.80
N THR A 100 5.05 -3.31 -19.65
CA THR A 100 4.92 -2.40 -20.80
C THR A 100 4.30 -1.06 -20.44
N SER A 101 3.85 -0.89 -19.16
CA SER A 101 3.31 0.38 -18.70
C SER A 101 4.41 1.45 -18.63
N GLY A 102 4.13 2.66 -19.08
CA GLY A 102 5.05 3.80 -18.95
C GLY A 102 5.23 4.31 -17.51
N SER A 103 4.58 3.67 -16.53
CA SER A 103 4.54 4.13 -15.15
C SER A 103 5.83 3.85 -14.37
N TYR A 104 6.01 4.62 -13.28
CA TYR A 104 6.93 4.23 -12.21
C TYR A 104 6.39 3.05 -11.43
N ASN A 105 7.29 2.28 -10.78
CA ASN A 105 6.87 1.18 -9.93
C ASN A 105 6.14 1.67 -8.67
N VAL A 106 5.41 0.77 -8.03
CA VAL A 106 4.52 1.06 -6.90
C VAL A 106 5.21 1.69 -5.69
N LEU A 107 6.52 1.43 -5.48
CA LEU A 107 7.23 1.93 -4.30
C LEU A 107 7.31 3.45 -4.26
N LEU A 108 7.35 4.14 -5.41
CA LEU A 108 7.32 5.60 -5.45
C LEU A 108 5.97 6.14 -4.95
N THR A 109 4.85 5.55 -5.40
CA THR A 109 3.51 5.90 -4.90
C THR A 109 3.40 5.69 -3.40
N LEU A 110 3.91 4.54 -2.90
CA LEU A 110 3.91 4.23 -1.46
C LEU A 110 4.81 5.16 -0.65
N ALA A 111 5.97 5.59 -1.19
CA ALA A 111 6.87 6.53 -0.53
C ALA A 111 6.23 7.92 -0.37
N LEU A 112 5.60 8.44 -1.43
CA LEU A 112 4.83 9.69 -1.35
C LEU A 112 3.66 9.56 -0.37
N GLY A 113 2.94 8.44 -0.41
CA GLY A 113 1.84 8.15 0.52
C GLY A 113 2.28 8.05 1.98
N LEU A 114 3.49 7.53 2.26
CA LEU A 114 4.09 7.52 3.59
C LEU A 114 4.29 8.95 4.11
N VAL A 115 4.81 9.86 3.26
CA VAL A 115 5.05 11.26 3.64
C VAL A 115 3.72 11.98 3.91
N VAL A 116 2.69 11.75 3.09
CA VAL A 116 1.34 12.30 3.33
C VAL A 116 0.75 11.76 4.64
N ALA A 117 0.91 10.46 4.91
CA ALA A 117 0.47 9.86 6.17
C ALA A 117 1.21 10.45 7.39
N TRP A 118 2.51 10.78 7.28
CA TRP A 118 3.23 11.48 8.36
C TRP A 118 2.63 12.85 8.66
N GLY A 119 2.26 13.65 7.65
CA GLY A 119 1.59 14.94 7.85
C GLY A 119 0.30 14.80 8.65
N CYS A 120 -0.53 13.81 8.28
CA CYS A 120 -1.78 13.51 8.98
C CYS A 120 -1.57 13.02 10.42
N HIS A 121 -0.46 12.28 10.69
CA HIS A 121 -0.18 11.70 11.99
C HIS A 121 0.48 12.70 12.96
N HIS A 122 1.58 13.30 12.53
CA HIS A 122 2.41 14.12 13.41
C HIS A 122 1.85 15.52 13.63
N ARG A 123 1.15 16.09 12.64
CA ARG A 123 0.43 17.38 12.72
C ARG A 123 1.32 18.54 13.15
N THR A 124 2.60 18.51 12.83
CA THR A 124 3.51 19.65 12.96
C THR A 124 3.49 20.47 11.67
N PHE A 125 3.88 21.76 11.75
CA PHE A 125 3.97 22.62 10.55
C PHE A 125 4.89 21.98 9.48
N SER A 126 6.07 21.49 9.90
CA SER A 126 7.04 20.89 9.00
C SER A 126 6.55 19.58 8.36
N SER A 127 5.90 18.69 9.15
CA SER A 127 5.32 17.46 8.58
C SER A 127 4.15 17.75 7.64
N GLY A 128 3.35 18.77 7.94
CA GLY A 128 2.27 19.24 7.07
C GLY A 128 2.79 19.82 5.75
N ALA A 129 3.82 20.66 5.81
CA ALA A 129 4.47 21.23 4.63
C ALA A 129 5.06 20.14 3.72
N MET A 130 5.73 19.13 4.32
CA MET A 130 6.25 17.98 3.57
C MET A 130 5.15 17.14 2.94
N ALA A 131 4.02 16.95 3.63
CA ALA A 131 2.88 16.24 3.08
C ALA A 131 2.25 16.98 1.90
N LEU A 132 2.11 18.31 2.00
CA LEU A 132 1.63 19.16 0.89
C LEU A 132 2.60 19.09 -0.30
N PHE A 133 3.91 19.15 -0.04
CA PHE A 133 4.93 19.02 -1.09
C PHE A 133 4.85 17.63 -1.78
N ALA A 134 4.73 16.55 -1.00
CA ALA A 134 4.53 15.21 -1.56
C ALA A 134 3.22 15.10 -2.36
N GLY A 135 2.15 15.75 -1.91
CA GLY A 135 0.89 15.84 -2.64
C GLY A 135 1.02 16.60 -3.95
N ALA A 136 1.76 17.71 -3.95
CA ALA A 136 2.05 18.47 -5.17
C ALA A 136 2.86 17.67 -6.19
N ILE A 137 3.90 16.94 -5.72
CA ILE A 137 4.66 15.99 -6.57
C ILE A 137 3.73 14.92 -7.14
N ALA A 138 2.86 14.33 -6.30
CA ALA A 138 1.93 13.30 -6.73
C ALA A 138 0.93 13.81 -7.77
N SER A 139 0.47 15.05 -7.63
CA SER A 139 -0.41 15.70 -8.60
C SER A 139 0.32 15.99 -9.93
N ALA A 140 1.56 16.47 -9.87
CA ALA A 140 2.38 16.74 -11.06
C ALA A 140 2.79 15.45 -11.80
N LEU A 141 2.96 14.34 -11.07
CA LEU A 141 3.33 13.03 -11.59
C LEU A 141 2.13 12.09 -11.67
N ASP A 142 0.88 12.58 -11.70
CA ASP A 142 -0.31 11.72 -11.63
C ASP A 142 -0.29 10.61 -12.67
N ASP A 143 -0.03 10.93 -13.94
CA ASP A 143 0.01 9.94 -15.03
C ASP A 143 1.12 8.89 -14.90
N PRO A 144 2.39 9.25 -14.63
CA PRO A 144 3.45 8.26 -14.49
C PRO A 144 3.42 7.50 -13.15
N LEU A 145 2.68 7.92 -12.13
CA LEU A 145 2.51 7.13 -10.91
C LEU A 145 1.55 5.96 -11.15
N MET A 146 1.96 4.75 -10.74
CA MET A 146 1.21 3.50 -10.96
C MET A 146 -0.27 3.60 -10.53
N PHE A 147 -0.54 4.27 -9.41
CA PHE A 147 -1.89 4.46 -8.86
C PHE A 147 -2.30 5.94 -8.77
N GLY A 148 -1.54 6.83 -9.44
CA GLY A 148 -1.80 8.25 -9.48
C GLY A 148 -1.88 8.95 -8.12
N PHE A 149 -2.41 10.15 -8.13
CA PHE A 149 -2.60 10.99 -6.95
C PHE A 149 -3.48 10.31 -5.88
N TYR A 150 -4.58 9.68 -6.29
CA TYR A 150 -5.48 9.00 -5.35
C TYR A 150 -4.79 7.85 -4.62
N GLY A 151 -3.87 7.13 -5.29
CA GLY A 151 -3.06 6.10 -4.66
C GLY A 151 -2.20 6.61 -3.52
N VAL A 152 -1.63 7.81 -3.67
CA VAL A 152 -0.81 8.47 -2.64
C VAL A 152 -1.65 8.83 -1.40
N LEU A 153 -2.95 9.06 -1.55
CA LEU A 153 -3.83 9.38 -0.43
C LEU A 153 -4.28 8.16 0.39
N VAL A 154 -4.18 6.93 -0.17
CA VAL A 154 -4.70 5.72 0.51
C VAL A 154 -4.04 5.47 1.87
N PRO A 155 -2.70 5.52 2.07
CA PRO A 155 -2.11 5.30 3.38
C PRO A 155 -2.59 6.30 4.44
N ALA A 156 -2.77 7.56 4.05
CA ALA A 156 -3.29 8.60 4.94
C ALA A 156 -4.76 8.36 5.30
N SER A 157 -5.61 7.98 4.34
CA SER A 157 -7.02 7.67 4.59
C SER A 157 -7.19 6.48 5.54
N VAL A 158 -6.39 5.41 5.35
CA VAL A 158 -6.35 4.27 6.28
C VAL A 158 -5.92 4.72 7.67
N LEU A 159 -4.88 5.55 7.79
CA LEU A 159 -4.39 6.07 9.06
C LEU A 159 -5.47 6.86 9.82
N LEU A 160 -6.27 7.67 9.11
CA LEU A 160 -7.34 8.46 9.72
C LEU A 160 -8.45 7.60 10.33
N VAL A 161 -8.67 6.38 9.80
CA VAL A 161 -9.77 5.50 10.22
C VAL A 161 -9.34 4.27 11.02
N ILE A 162 -8.03 4.01 11.16
CA ILE A 162 -7.49 2.78 11.76
C ILE A 162 -8.05 2.48 13.17
N ASN A 163 -8.28 3.53 13.98
CA ASN A 163 -8.83 3.45 15.33
C ASN A 163 -10.26 4.01 15.42
N ARG A 164 -10.98 4.07 14.29
CA ARG A 164 -12.32 4.63 14.21
C ARG A 164 -13.37 3.54 13.97
N PRO A 165 -14.67 3.84 14.14
CA PRO A 165 -15.75 2.90 13.81
C PRO A 165 -15.65 2.37 12.38
N ALA A 166 -16.10 1.12 12.17
CA ALA A 166 -15.95 0.43 10.90
C ALA A 166 -16.67 1.13 9.73
N VAL A 167 -17.71 1.91 9.98
CA VAL A 167 -18.38 2.71 8.93
C VAL A 167 -17.41 3.68 8.24
N LEU A 168 -16.41 4.21 8.94
CA LEU A 168 -15.42 5.11 8.35
C LEU A 168 -14.40 4.39 7.47
N TRP A 169 -14.33 3.06 7.51
CA TRP A 169 -13.47 2.28 6.62
C TRP A 169 -13.91 2.35 5.16
N LEU A 170 -15.15 2.80 4.93
CA LEU A 170 -15.64 3.10 3.58
C LEU A 170 -14.82 4.20 2.88
N LEU A 171 -14.12 5.07 3.63
CA LEU A 171 -13.27 6.11 3.06
C LEU A 171 -12.09 5.54 2.26
N PRO A 172 -11.17 4.74 2.85
CA PRO A 172 -10.11 4.09 2.09
C PRO A 172 -10.65 3.09 1.06
N ALA A 173 -11.77 2.41 1.32
CA ALA A 173 -12.39 1.50 0.37
C ALA A 173 -12.87 2.24 -0.89
N GLY A 174 -13.53 3.37 -0.75
CA GLY A 174 -13.95 4.23 -1.85
C GLY A 174 -12.76 4.78 -2.65
N LEU A 175 -11.67 5.21 -1.98
CA LEU A 175 -10.44 5.63 -2.66
C LEU A 175 -9.84 4.49 -3.49
N CYS A 176 -9.85 3.25 -3.00
CA CYS A 176 -9.36 2.10 -3.75
C CYS A 176 -10.22 1.80 -4.99
N VAL A 177 -11.51 2.12 -4.99
CA VAL A 177 -12.35 2.09 -6.20
C VAL A 177 -11.98 3.24 -7.14
N LEU A 178 -11.81 4.47 -6.62
CA LEU A 178 -11.45 5.65 -7.42
C LEU A 178 -10.12 5.48 -8.17
N ILE A 179 -9.13 4.82 -7.59
CA ILE A 179 -7.87 4.51 -8.28
C ILE A 179 -8.13 3.73 -9.59
N ASN A 180 -9.14 2.87 -9.61
CA ASN A 180 -9.47 2.03 -10.76
C ASN A 180 -10.27 2.77 -11.85
N THR A 181 -10.71 4.04 -11.63
CA THR A 181 -11.36 4.86 -12.66
C THR A 181 -10.40 5.26 -13.79
N ARG A 182 -9.08 5.19 -13.56
CA ARG A 182 -8.04 5.44 -14.57
C ARG A 182 -7.96 4.35 -15.66
N SER A 183 -8.63 3.23 -15.45
CA SER A 183 -8.72 2.11 -16.39
C SER A 183 -10.17 1.91 -16.84
N SER A 184 -10.36 1.16 -17.90
CA SER A 184 -11.70 0.79 -18.42
C SER A 184 -12.48 -0.17 -17.50
N ILE A 185 -11.94 -0.51 -16.30
CA ILE A 185 -12.58 -1.47 -15.39
C ILE A 185 -13.90 -0.93 -14.85
N VAL A 186 -13.94 0.37 -14.51
CA VAL A 186 -15.17 0.99 -13.97
C VAL A 186 -16.26 1.03 -15.03
N SER A 187 -15.94 1.45 -16.27
CA SER A 187 -16.93 1.47 -17.35
C SER A 187 -17.46 0.07 -17.67
N ARG A 188 -16.57 -0.92 -17.77
CA ARG A 188 -16.97 -2.32 -18.00
C ARG A 188 -17.77 -2.92 -16.83
N ALA A 189 -17.50 -2.50 -15.59
CA ALA A 189 -18.32 -2.93 -14.45
C ALA A 189 -19.73 -2.32 -14.51
N LEU A 190 -19.88 -1.09 -15.00
CA LEU A 190 -21.21 -0.48 -15.26
C LEU A 190 -21.94 -1.21 -16.38
N ASP A 191 -21.23 -1.78 -17.35
CA ASP A 191 -21.77 -2.67 -18.39
C ASP A 191 -22.02 -4.12 -17.88
N LEU A 192 -21.99 -4.32 -16.55
CA LEU A 192 -22.25 -5.59 -15.85
C LEU A 192 -21.24 -6.71 -16.19
N GLU A 193 -20.03 -6.39 -16.62
CA GLU A 193 -19.00 -7.38 -16.82
C GLU A 193 -18.52 -7.97 -15.47
N LEU A 194 -18.81 -9.24 -15.24
CA LEU A 194 -18.53 -9.93 -13.97
C LEU A 194 -17.09 -9.81 -13.52
N TYR A 195 -16.13 -9.95 -14.44
CA TYR A 195 -14.71 -9.81 -14.14
C TYR A 195 -14.35 -8.45 -13.56
N SER A 196 -14.84 -7.37 -14.15
CA SER A 196 -14.62 -6.00 -13.72
C SER A 196 -15.32 -5.70 -12.39
N ILE A 197 -16.52 -6.25 -12.17
CA ILE A 197 -17.24 -6.17 -10.88
C ILE A 197 -16.43 -6.87 -9.79
N LEU A 198 -15.91 -8.07 -10.03
CA LEU A 198 -15.09 -8.80 -9.06
C LEU A 198 -13.77 -8.08 -8.76
N ALA A 199 -13.13 -7.48 -9.77
CA ALA A 199 -11.90 -6.70 -9.59
C ALA A 199 -12.14 -5.44 -8.73
N LEU A 200 -13.23 -4.70 -8.96
CA LEU A 200 -13.61 -3.56 -8.14
C LEU A 200 -14.03 -3.98 -6.72
N GLY A 201 -14.76 -5.10 -6.61
CA GLY A 201 -15.10 -5.70 -5.31
C GLY A 201 -13.87 -6.07 -4.50
N ALA A 202 -12.85 -6.66 -5.13
CA ALA A 202 -11.57 -6.97 -4.48
C ALA A 202 -10.82 -5.69 -4.04
N ALA A 203 -10.77 -4.66 -4.90
CA ALA A 203 -10.16 -3.37 -4.56
C ALA A 203 -10.86 -2.70 -3.38
N PHE A 204 -12.20 -2.71 -3.35
CA PHE A 204 -13.02 -2.18 -2.25
C PHE A 204 -12.82 -2.96 -0.96
N ALA A 205 -12.81 -4.29 -1.03
CA ALA A 205 -12.69 -5.18 0.14
C ALA A 205 -11.28 -5.14 0.78
N ALA A 206 -10.25 -4.85 -0.01
CA ALA A 206 -8.86 -4.94 0.42
C ALA A 206 -8.54 -4.12 1.70
N PRO A 207 -8.82 -2.80 1.79
CA PRO A 207 -8.57 -2.05 3.02
C PRO A 207 -9.48 -2.48 4.17
N LEU A 208 -10.69 -2.98 3.90
CA LEU A 208 -11.60 -3.50 4.92
C LEU A 208 -11.01 -4.76 5.55
N ILE A 209 -10.54 -5.71 4.74
CA ILE A 209 -9.86 -6.93 5.16
C ILE A 209 -8.61 -6.57 5.98
N GLY A 210 -7.78 -5.64 5.48
CA GLY A 210 -6.56 -5.22 6.16
C GLY A 210 -6.84 -4.59 7.53
N LEU A 211 -7.82 -3.69 7.62
CA LEU A 211 -8.23 -3.04 8.88
C LEU A 211 -8.86 -4.05 9.85
N TRP A 212 -9.64 -4.99 9.34
CA TRP A 212 -10.21 -6.07 10.16
C TRP A 212 -9.09 -6.96 10.72
N LEU A 213 -8.13 -7.40 9.88
CA LEU A 213 -6.99 -8.20 10.31
C LEU A 213 -6.14 -7.51 11.37
N LEU A 214 -5.94 -6.18 11.29
CA LEU A 214 -5.19 -5.43 12.30
C LEU A 214 -5.84 -5.49 13.68
N ARG A 215 -7.15 -5.72 13.76
CA ARG A 215 -7.90 -5.83 15.01
C ARG A 215 -7.93 -7.26 15.57
N GLN A 216 -7.46 -8.24 14.79
CA GLN A 216 -7.44 -9.64 15.24
C GLN A 216 -6.22 -9.92 16.12
N ARG A 217 -6.44 -10.66 17.19
CA ARG A 217 -5.37 -11.26 18.01
C ARG A 217 -5.11 -12.66 17.48
N LEU A 218 -4.03 -12.79 16.69
CA LEU A 218 -3.66 -14.11 16.15
C LEU A 218 -3.01 -14.94 17.25
N SER A 219 -3.47 -16.19 17.40
CA SER A 219 -2.93 -17.17 18.35
C SER A 219 -1.70 -17.90 17.83
N PHE A 220 -1.36 -17.73 16.56
CA PHE A 220 -0.23 -18.38 15.91
C PHE A 220 0.84 -17.35 15.50
N ASN A 221 2.08 -17.82 15.40
CA ASN A 221 3.21 -17.01 14.98
C ASN A 221 3.24 -16.89 13.45
N VAL A 222 3.38 -15.67 12.96
CA VAL A 222 3.61 -15.37 11.55
C VAL A 222 5.08 -15.01 11.36
N TRP A 223 5.72 -15.60 10.33
CA TRP A 223 7.11 -15.27 10.01
C TRP A 223 7.27 -13.78 9.73
N PRO A 224 8.25 -13.14 10.35
CA PRO A 224 8.40 -11.71 10.29
C PRO A 224 8.82 -11.18 8.92
N VAL A 225 8.04 -10.25 8.37
CA VAL A 225 8.44 -9.45 7.21
C VAL A 225 9.24 -8.25 7.69
N GLY A 226 10.56 -8.43 7.73
CA GLY A 226 11.53 -7.40 8.11
C GLY A 226 12.11 -6.66 6.90
N GLN A 227 13.40 -6.29 6.99
CA GLN A 227 14.10 -5.58 5.93
C GLN A 227 14.28 -6.41 4.64
N TRP A 228 14.29 -7.74 4.73
CA TRP A 228 14.35 -8.61 3.57
C TRP A 228 13.17 -8.39 2.61
N GLY A 229 12.01 -7.91 3.12
CA GLY A 229 10.85 -7.57 2.31
C GLY A 229 11.13 -6.50 1.24
N TYR A 230 12.13 -5.63 1.44
CA TYR A 230 12.54 -4.68 0.40
C TYR A 230 13.20 -5.40 -0.79
N TRP A 231 14.02 -6.42 -0.53
CA TRP A 231 14.65 -7.22 -1.58
C TRP A 231 13.68 -8.12 -2.31
N PHE A 232 12.57 -8.47 -1.66
CA PHE A 232 11.53 -9.27 -2.29
C PHE A 232 10.96 -8.60 -3.54
N TYR A 233 10.76 -7.26 -3.50
CA TYR A 233 10.14 -6.54 -4.61
C TYR A 233 10.99 -6.57 -5.89
N PRO A 234 12.27 -6.16 -5.93
CA PRO A 234 13.08 -6.34 -7.13
C PRO A 234 13.34 -7.81 -7.44
N GLY A 235 13.53 -8.66 -6.43
CA GLY A 235 13.88 -10.07 -6.61
C GLY A 235 12.79 -10.86 -7.34
N HIS A 236 11.51 -10.69 -6.95
CA HIS A 236 10.42 -11.40 -7.64
C HIS A 236 10.22 -10.91 -9.08
N LEU A 237 10.46 -9.62 -9.37
CA LEU A 237 10.39 -9.09 -10.74
C LEU A 237 11.48 -9.70 -11.62
N VAL A 238 12.71 -9.82 -11.11
CA VAL A 238 13.81 -10.50 -11.83
C VAL A 238 13.48 -11.98 -12.05
N ALA A 239 12.96 -12.67 -11.03
CA ALA A 239 12.56 -14.07 -11.15
C ALA A 239 11.45 -14.27 -12.21
N LEU A 240 10.45 -13.40 -12.23
CA LEU A 240 9.37 -13.45 -13.22
C LEU A 240 9.89 -13.11 -14.64
N GLN A 241 10.82 -12.17 -14.76
CA GLN A 241 11.46 -11.89 -16.05
C GLN A 241 12.28 -13.08 -16.54
N ALA A 242 13.04 -13.75 -15.67
CA ALA A 242 13.74 -14.97 -16.02
C ALA A 242 12.78 -16.09 -16.46
N LEU A 243 11.66 -16.23 -15.73
CA LEU A 243 10.61 -17.20 -16.07
C LEU A 243 10.00 -16.91 -17.45
N ARG A 244 9.75 -15.62 -17.76
CA ARG A 244 9.21 -15.18 -19.05
C ARG A 244 10.11 -15.49 -20.23
N LEU A 245 11.44 -15.58 -20.00
CA LEU A 245 12.41 -15.92 -21.07
C LEU A 245 12.44 -17.41 -21.40
N VAL A 246 11.90 -18.28 -20.53
CA VAL A 246 11.92 -19.74 -20.70
C VAL A 246 10.52 -20.35 -20.84
N ALA A 247 9.46 -19.57 -20.61
CA ALA A 247 8.05 -19.95 -20.79
C ALA A 247 7.56 -19.60 -22.19
#